data_ed702a60af9d24a39137a8c6399b2775
#
_entry.id   ed702a60af9d24a39137a8c6399b2775
#
_cell.length_a   1.000
_cell.length_b   1.000
_cell.length_c   1.000
_cell.angle_alpha   90.00
_cell.angle_beta   90.00
_cell.angle_gamma   90.00
#
_symmetry.space_group_name_H-M   'P 1'
#
loop_
_entity.id
_entity.type
_entity.pdbx_description
1 polymer ?
#
loop_
_entity_poly.entity_id
_entity_poly.type
_entity_poly.pdbx_seq_one_letter_code
_entity_poly.pdbx_strand_id
1 'polypeptide(L)'
;MPSFRPHTPSLVRPGGRARSAGQGESAPVSAAISDCAVYENGSRLSGEFAPAAALQQVREVETGSGKAFVWVALHEPDEGQMQSIADVFGLHHLAVEDAVHAHQRPKLERYDTMLFLVLKTMKYVKDDPAGGSREIVETGEIMIFVGADFVVTVGHGEHSDLAAVRRRLEAAPASLELGPYAVMHTIADHIVDSYLDVTDLIETDIDAMEEEIFSTQAKTDIESIYQLKREVVELRRAVAPLATELQRISGEHDDLVDVEIRRYMRDVLDHTIKASERIASYDELLSSLVEAATGKVAMQQNVDMRKISAWVAIAAAPTALAGIYGMNFENMPGLDWAYAYPTVLVVMAVICLLLYRTFRRNDWL
;
A
#
# COMPACT_ATOMS: atom_id res chain seq x y z
N MET A 1 -52.65 17.08 -10.09
CA MET A 1 -51.69 16.41 -10.98
C MET A 1 -50.92 17.46 -11.74
N PRO A 2 -49.67 17.74 -11.42
CA PRO A 2 -48.80 18.56 -12.25
C PRO A 2 -47.97 17.67 -13.18
N SER A 3 -48.00 18.04 -14.46
CA SER A 3 -47.32 17.37 -15.55
C SER A 3 -45.81 17.56 -15.51
N PHE A 4 -45.08 16.45 -15.44
CA PHE A 4 -43.63 16.40 -15.64
C PHE A 4 -43.31 16.59 -17.14
N ARG A 5 -42.53 17.62 -17.47
CA ARG A 5 -41.88 17.76 -18.78
C ARG A 5 -40.43 17.31 -18.62
N PRO A 6 -39.90 16.42 -19.46
CA PRO A 6 -38.49 16.05 -19.42
C PRO A 6 -37.61 17.15 -20.03
N HIS A 7 -36.61 17.57 -19.30
CA HIS A 7 -35.51 18.41 -19.79
C HIS A 7 -34.57 17.57 -20.67
N THR A 8 -34.47 17.92 -21.94
CA THR A 8 -33.45 17.44 -22.85
C THR A 8 -32.13 18.20 -22.58
N PRO A 9 -30.98 17.53 -22.37
CA PRO A 9 -29.69 18.22 -22.30
C PRO A 9 -29.22 18.62 -23.70
N SER A 10 -28.90 19.89 -23.87
CA SER A 10 -28.28 20.45 -25.07
C SER A 10 -26.90 19.86 -25.29
N LEU A 11 -26.69 19.23 -26.45
CA LEU A 11 -25.40 18.81 -26.97
C LEU A 11 -24.51 20.05 -27.24
N VAL A 12 -23.53 20.28 -26.34
CA VAL A 12 -22.41 21.19 -26.59
C VAL A 12 -21.45 20.47 -27.55
N ARG A 13 -21.32 20.97 -28.78
CA ARG A 13 -20.29 20.55 -29.72
C ARG A 13 -18.91 20.92 -29.17
N PRO A 14 -17.96 19.99 -29.06
CA PRO A 14 -16.58 20.36 -28.82
C PRO A 14 -15.99 20.91 -30.12
N GLY A 15 -15.64 22.19 -30.10
CA GLY A 15 -14.84 22.80 -31.16
C GLY A 15 -13.50 22.12 -31.25
N GLY A 16 -13.28 21.37 -32.30
CA GLY A 16 -11.99 20.79 -32.63
C GLY A 16 -10.98 21.89 -32.94
N ARG A 17 -10.10 22.18 -31.99
CA ARG A 17 -8.75 22.64 -32.30
C ARG A 17 -7.89 21.41 -32.41
N ALA A 18 -7.54 21.02 -33.64
CA ALA A 18 -6.43 20.15 -33.94
C ALA A 18 -5.20 20.78 -33.26
N ARG A 19 -4.74 20.24 -32.14
CA ARG A 19 -3.38 20.45 -31.69
C ARG A 19 -2.51 19.71 -32.69
N SER A 20 -1.77 20.47 -33.51
CA SER A 20 -0.63 19.97 -34.25
C SER A 20 0.25 19.23 -33.24
N ALA A 21 0.51 17.95 -33.50
CA ALA A 21 1.58 17.21 -32.89
C ALA A 21 2.88 17.97 -33.21
N GLY A 22 3.30 18.84 -32.30
CA GLY A 22 4.66 19.31 -32.25
C GLY A 22 5.48 18.07 -31.90
N GLN A 23 6.39 17.70 -32.76
CA GLN A 23 7.54 16.89 -32.43
C GLN A 23 8.27 17.64 -31.32
N GLY A 24 7.96 17.33 -30.04
CA GLY A 24 8.77 17.72 -28.92
C GLY A 24 10.12 17.03 -29.14
N GLU A 25 11.20 17.82 -29.28
CA GLU A 25 12.54 17.27 -29.17
C GLU A 25 12.60 16.45 -27.90
N SER A 26 12.73 15.12 -28.00
CA SER A 26 12.97 14.23 -26.87
C SER A 26 14.22 14.75 -26.17
N ALA A 27 14.15 14.85 -24.85
CA ALA A 27 15.31 15.25 -24.07
C ALA A 27 16.48 14.28 -24.35
N PRO A 28 17.74 14.72 -24.29
CA PRO A 28 18.87 13.85 -24.57
C PRO A 28 18.85 12.64 -23.62
N VAL A 29 19.20 11.46 -24.13
CA VAL A 29 19.22 10.19 -23.35
C VAL A 29 20.02 10.33 -22.06
N SER A 30 21.08 11.13 -22.08
CA SER A 30 21.90 11.43 -20.90
C SER A 30 21.14 12.04 -19.72
N ALA A 31 19.98 12.66 -19.96
CA ALA A 31 19.17 13.23 -18.89
C ALA A 31 18.43 12.17 -18.03
N ALA A 32 18.13 11.01 -18.61
CA ALA A 32 17.51 9.90 -17.91
C ALA A 32 18.54 8.93 -17.29
N ILE A 33 19.81 8.99 -17.73
CA ILE A 33 20.87 8.11 -17.21
C ILE A 33 21.33 8.61 -15.85
N SER A 34 21.05 7.85 -14.80
CA SER A 34 21.54 8.12 -13.45
C SER A 34 22.99 7.65 -13.28
N ASP A 35 23.38 6.53 -13.91
CA ASP A 35 24.75 6.01 -13.93
C ASP A 35 24.95 5.04 -15.10
N CYS A 36 26.15 5.00 -15.64
CA CYS A 36 26.59 4.04 -16.65
C CYS A 36 28.02 3.60 -16.33
N ALA A 37 28.21 2.33 -15.99
CA ALA A 37 29.51 1.80 -15.59
C ALA A 37 29.83 0.49 -16.28
N VAL A 38 31.11 0.28 -16.56
CA VAL A 38 31.67 -0.98 -17.03
C VAL A 38 32.33 -1.69 -15.87
N TYR A 39 32.06 -2.98 -15.74
CA TYR A 39 32.67 -3.86 -14.76
C TYR A 39 33.51 -4.92 -15.48
N GLU A 40 34.71 -5.13 -15.02
CA GLU A 40 35.65 -6.13 -15.52
C GLU A 40 36.22 -6.89 -14.35
N ASN A 41 36.12 -8.22 -14.38
CA ASN A 41 36.65 -9.10 -13.33
C ASN A 41 36.27 -8.63 -11.90
N GLY A 42 35.01 -8.31 -11.69
CA GLY A 42 34.47 -7.87 -10.41
C GLY A 42 34.80 -6.43 -10.00
N SER A 43 35.41 -5.64 -10.85
CA SER A 43 35.84 -4.27 -10.53
C SER A 43 35.25 -3.25 -11.50
N ARG A 44 34.77 -2.11 -10.97
CA ARG A 44 34.33 -0.99 -11.79
C ARG A 44 35.51 -0.31 -12.47
N LEU A 45 35.42 -0.13 -13.78
CA LEU A 45 36.39 0.67 -14.51
C LEU A 45 36.19 2.16 -14.25
N SER A 46 37.31 2.88 -14.15
CA SER A 46 37.27 4.34 -13.99
C SER A 46 36.93 5.03 -15.30
N GLY A 47 36.05 6.02 -15.26
CA GLY A 47 35.66 6.84 -16.41
C GLY A 47 34.14 6.99 -16.50
N GLU A 48 33.72 7.95 -17.32
CA GLU A 48 32.32 8.12 -17.75
C GLU A 48 32.14 7.48 -19.11
N PHE A 49 31.16 6.62 -19.25
CA PHE A 49 30.92 5.86 -20.47
C PHE A 49 29.55 6.23 -21.05
N ALA A 50 29.52 6.51 -22.34
CA ALA A 50 28.25 6.48 -23.07
C ALA A 50 27.82 5.01 -23.27
N PRO A 51 26.53 4.66 -23.17
CA PRO A 51 26.06 3.27 -23.23
C PRO A 51 26.59 2.45 -24.42
N ALA A 52 26.58 3.02 -25.61
CA ALA A 52 27.08 2.34 -26.80
C ALA A 52 28.59 2.06 -26.73
N ALA A 53 29.38 3.01 -26.25
CA ALA A 53 30.83 2.84 -26.09
C ALA A 53 31.16 1.83 -24.98
N ALA A 54 30.41 1.85 -23.90
CA ALA A 54 30.52 0.89 -22.79
C ALA A 54 30.28 -0.55 -23.28
N LEU A 55 29.22 -0.77 -24.03
CA LEU A 55 28.89 -2.09 -24.57
C LEU A 55 29.92 -2.58 -25.58
N GLN A 56 30.40 -1.68 -26.45
CA GLN A 56 31.50 -2.02 -27.41
C GLN A 56 32.75 -2.44 -26.66
N GLN A 57 33.15 -1.70 -25.64
CA GLN A 57 34.32 -2.05 -24.79
C GLN A 57 34.18 -3.42 -24.14
N VAL A 58 33.02 -3.75 -23.60
CA VAL A 58 32.74 -5.06 -22.99
C VAL A 58 32.92 -6.17 -24.02
N ARG A 59 32.36 -6.03 -25.20
CA ARG A 59 32.48 -7.01 -26.31
C ARG A 59 33.89 -7.20 -26.83
N GLU A 60 34.72 -6.15 -26.78
CA GLU A 60 36.13 -6.24 -27.13
C GLU A 60 36.93 -7.02 -26.05
N VAL A 61 36.58 -6.86 -24.78
CA VAL A 61 37.20 -7.60 -23.66
C VAL A 61 36.82 -9.08 -23.68
N GLU A 62 35.57 -9.44 -23.97
CA GLU A 62 35.11 -10.83 -24.07
C GLU A 62 35.84 -11.66 -25.09
N THR A 63 36.37 -11.03 -26.16
CA THR A 63 37.28 -11.70 -27.14
C THR A 63 38.64 -12.09 -26.50
N GLY A 64 38.95 -11.57 -25.31
CA GLY A 64 40.20 -11.83 -24.53
C GLY A 64 39.98 -12.82 -23.41
N SER A 65 39.74 -13.25 -22.55
CA SER A 65 39.55 -14.18 -21.44
C SER A 65 39.00 -13.53 -20.15
N GLY A 66 38.56 -12.27 -20.21
CA GLY A 66 37.98 -11.58 -19.07
C GLY A 66 36.43 -11.63 -19.09
N LYS A 67 35.79 -11.70 -17.91
CA LYS A 67 34.36 -11.48 -17.76
C LYS A 67 34.11 -10.00 -17.59
N ALA A 68 33.38 -9.39 -18.50
CA ALA A 68 33.02 -7.98 -18.45
C ALA A 68 31.52 -7.78 -18.72
N PHE A 69 30.93 -6.76 -18.15
CA PHE A 69 29.55 -6.34 -18.45
C PHE A 69 29.36 -4.84 -18.19
N VAL A 70 28.30 -4.28 -18.76
CA VAL A 70 27.90 -2.89 -18.53
C VAL A 70 26.63 -2.85 -17.67
N TRP A 71 26.57 -1.92 -16.74
CA TRP A 71 25.34 -1.63 -15.98
C TRP A 71 24.93 -0.18 -16.17
N VAL A 72 23.79 0.01 -16.86
CA VAL A 72 23.14 1.31 -17.07
C VAL A 72 21.96 1.43 -16.13
N ALA A 73 21.87 2.54 -15.38
CA ALA A 73 20.73 2.86 -14.56
C ALA A 73 20.00 4.08 -15.14
N LEU A 74 18.71 3.94 -15.36
CA LEU A 74 17.80 4.97 -15.87
C LEU A 74 16.76 5.33 -14.78
N HIS A 75 16.35 6.59 -14.78
CA HIS A 75 15.26 7.07 -13.94
C HIS A 75 14.23 7.79 -14.78
N GLU A 76 12.99 7.28 -14.76
CA GLU A 76 11.83 7.82 -15.49
C GLU A 76 12.14 8.21 -16.96
N PRO A 77 12.71 7.30 -17.78
CA PRO A 77 13.02 7.61 -19.16
C PRO A 77 11.74 7.83 -19.98
N ASP A 78 11.78 8.81 -20.87
CA ASP A 78 10.75 8.96 -21.90
C ASP A 78 10.89 7.90 -23.01
N GLU A 79 9.85 7.78 -23.86
CA GLU A 79 9.80 6.80 -24.94
C GLU A 79 11.03 6.90 -25.88
N GLY A 80 11.46 8.12 -26.25
CA GLY A 80 12.61 8.33 -27.13
C GLY A 80 13.93 7.95 -26.48
N GLN A 81 14.07 8.26 -25.18
CA GLN A 81 15.24 7.90 -24.37
C GLN A 81 15.33 6.38 -24.21
N MET A 82 14.21 5.73 -23.89
CA MET A 82 14.18 4.27 -23.73
C MET A 82 14.41 3.55 -25.06
N GLN A 83 13.88 4.07 -26.19
CA GLN A 83 14.13 3.52 -27.51
C GLN A 83 15.62 3.61 -27.89
N SER A 84 16.28 4.70 -27.56
CA SER A 84 17.72 4.86 -27.82
C SER A 84 18.58 3.84 -27.06
N ILE A 85 18.19 3.49 -25.83
CA ILE A 85 18.82 2.42 -25.04
C ILE A 85 18.49 1.06 -25.63
N ALA A 86 17.25 0.85 -26.06
CA ALA A 86 16.81 -0.39 -26.68
C ALA A 86 17.59 -0.71 -27.97
N ASP A 87 17.84 0.29 -28.77
CA ASP A 87 18.63 0.16 -30.02
C ASP A 87 20.10 -0.25 -29.75
N VAL A 88 20.68 0.24 -28.64
CA VAL A 88 22.06 -0.11 -28.23
C VAL A 88 22.15 -1.54 -27.72
N PHE A 89 21.23 -1.94 -26.83
CA PHE A 89 21.30 -3.23 -26.13
C PHE A 89 20.44 -4.33 -26.77
N GLY A 90 19.70 -4.02 -27.82
CA GLY A 90 18.83 -4.97 -28.51
C GLY A 90 17.64 -5.40 -27.66
N LEU A 91 17.05 -4.47 -26.88
CA LEU A 91 15.93 -4.79 -26.01
C LEU A 91 14.65 -5.06 -26.78
N HIS A 92 13.87 -6.01 -26.33
CA HIS A 92 12.62 -6.38 -27.01
C HIS A 92 11.57 -5.27 -26.87
N HIS A 93 10.87 -4.92 -27.94
CA HIS A 93 9.95 -3.78 -28.01
C HIS A 93 8.82 -3.84 -26.97
N LEU A 94 8.26 -5.03 -26.65
CA LEU A 94 7.23 -5.17 -25.63
C LEU A 94 7.75 -4.81 -24.24
N ALA A 95 8.98 -5.25 -23.91
CA ALA A 95 9.59 -4.91 -22.64
C ALA A 95 9.97 -3.42 -22.53
N VAL A 96 10.30 -2.80 -23.67
CA VAL A 96 10.53 -1.34 -23.77
C VAL A 96 9.24 -0.56 -23.54
N GLU A 97 8.13 -1.00 -24.13
CA GLU A 97 6.80 -0.40 -23.90
C GLU A 97 6.42 -0.45 -22.41
N ASP A 98 6.62 -1.60 -21.77
CA ASP A 98 6.38 -1.76 -20.32
C ASP A 98 7.28 -0.84 -19.47
N ALA A 99 8.54 -0.66 -19.91
CA ALA A 99 9.51 0.16 -19.17
C ALA A 99 9.23 1.67 -19.25
N VAL A 100 8.50 2.12 -20.24
CA VAL A 100 8.04 3.52 -20.38
C VAL A 100 6.74 3.75 -19.60
N HIS A 101 5.84 2.74 -19.63
CA HIS A 101 4.54 2.81 -18.97
C HIS A 101 4.60 2.16 -17.59
N ALA A 102 4.91 2.95 -16.55
CA ALA A 102 4.87 2.49 -15.15
C ALA A 102 3.52 1.82 -14.79
N HIS A 103 3.42 1.22 -13.59
CA HIS A 103 2.27 0.50 -13.03
C HIS A 103 2.12 -0.95 -13.49
N GLN A 104 3.25 -1.58 -13.79
CA GLN A 104 3.30 -3.01 -14.10
C GLN A 104 3.12 -3.87 -12.83
N ARG A 105 2.65 -5.10 -13.01
CA ARG A 105 2.71 -6.12 -11.96
C ARG A 105 4.09 -6.76 -11.93
N PRO A 106 4.57 -7.25 -10.80
CA PRO A 106 5.77 -8.07 -10.77
C PRO A 106 5.64 -9.21 -11.78
N LYS A 107 6.63 -9.34 -12.67
CA LYS A 107 6.68 -10.36 -13.71
C LYS A 107 8.10 -10.64 -14.14
N LEU A 108 8.30 -11.86 -14.64
CA LEU A 108 9.53 -12.29 -15.25
C LEU A 108 9.22 -12.76 -16.70
N GLU A 109 9.83 -12.13 -17.68
CA GLU A 109 9.70 -12.49 -19.08
C GLU A 109 11.06 -12.80 -19.66
N ARG A 110 11.10 -13.81 -20.54
CA ARG A 110 12.30 -14.17 -21.28
C ARG A 110 12.13 -13.77 -22.72
N TYR A 111 13.10 -13.04 -23.25
CA TYR A 111 13.22 -12.68 -24.64
C TYR A 111 14.57 -13.21 -25.18
N ASP A 112 14.53 -14.32 -25.89
CA ASP A 112 15.72 -15.05 -26.38
C ASP A 112 16.75 -15.35 -25.27
N THR A 113 17.83 -14.57 -25.22
CA THR A 113 18.94 -14.67 -24.25
C THR A 113 18.90 -13.61 -23.16
N MET A 114 17.82 -12.84 -23.07
CA MET A 114 17.63 -11.77 -22.09
C MET A 114 16.47 -12.11 -21.15
N LEU A 115 16.63 -11.80 -19.87
CA LEU A 115 15.53 -11.78 -18.89
C LEU A 115 15.10 -10.33 -18.64
N PHE A 116 13.79 -10.15 -18.51
CA PHE A 116 13.15 -8.92 -18.08
C PHE A 116 12.38 -9.17 -16.81
N LEU A 117 12.82 -8.55 -15.70
CA LEU A 117 12.21 -8.69 -14.38
C LEU A 117 11.65 -7.34 -13.92
N VAL A 118 10.38 -7.34 -13.51
CA VAL A 118 9.71 -6.19 -12.92
C VAL A 118 9.47 -6.43 -11.44
N LEU A 119 9.91 -5.49 -10.61
CA LEU A 119 9.78 -5.51 -9.16
C LEU A 119 9.07 -4.24 -8.68
N LYS A 120 8.23 -4.34 -7.67
CA LYS A 120 7.68 -3.18 -6.95
C LYS A 120 8.62 -2.80 -5.82
N THR A 121 8.97 -1.53 -5.71
CA THR A 121 9.64 -1.00 -4.52
C THR A 121 8.60 -0.53 -3.50
N MET A 122 8.94 -0.59 -2.23
CA MET A 122 8.06 -0.19 -1.15
C MET A 122 8.84 0.50 -0.05
N LYS A 123 8.20 1.52 0.52
CA LYS A 123 8.71 2.20 1.70
C LYS A 123 7.57 2.55 2.63
N TYR A 124 7.72 2.20 3.90
CA TYR A 124 6.82 2.65 4.94
C TYR A 124 7.03 4.14 5.20
N VAL A 125 5.95 4.91 5.14
CA VAL A 125 5.93 6.35 5.43
C VAL A 125 5.10 6.55 6.68
N LYS A 126 5.74 6.97 7.77
CA LYS A 126 5.02 7.31 8.98
C LYS A 126 4.18 8.55 8.72
N ASP A 127 2.91 8.53 9.12
CA ASP A 127 2.00 9.67 9.01
C ASP A 127 2.72 10.99 9.34
N ASP A 128 2.88 11.85 8.33
CA ASP A 128 3.26 13.24 8.54
C ASP A 128 1.99 14.07 8.66
N PRO A 129 1.61 14.51 9.88
CA PRO A 129 0.40 15.30 10.08
C PRO A 129 0.38 16.62 9.31
N ALA A 130 1.53 17.02 8.73
CA ALA A 130 1.66 18.23 7.92
C ALA A 130 1.55 17.98 6.40
N GLY A 131 1.68 16.74 5.92
CA GLY A 131 1.85 16.41 4.50
C GLY A 131 0.58 16.08 3.73
N GLY A 132 -0.56 15.85 4.37
CA GLY A 132 -1.84 15.60 3.68
C GLY A 132 -1.94 14.28 2.90
N SER A 133 -0.88 13.48 2.81
CA SER A 133 -0.91 12.11 2.28
C SER A 133 -1.33 11.16 3.37
N ARG A 134 -2.38 10.35 3.10
CA ARG A 134 -2.84 9.29 4.00
C ARG A 134 -2.28 7.93 3.61
N GLU A 135 -1.30 7.89 2.73
CA GLU A 135 -0.65 6.66 2.30
C GLU A 135 0.41 6.26 3.34
N ILE A 136 0.27 5.05 3.86
CA ILE A 136 1.18 4.46 4.86
C ILE A 136 2.38 3.82 4.14
N VAL A 137 2.19 3.40 2.89
CA VAL A 137 3.22 2.76 2.07
C VAL A 137 3.31 3.44 0.71
N GLU A 138 4.46 4.05 0.43
CA GLU A 138 4.79 4.53 -0.91
C GLU A 138 5.35 3.41 -1.76
N THR A 139 4.89 3.32 -3.00
CA THR A 139 5.32 2.30 -3.95
C THR A 139 5.97 2.92 -5.17
N GLY A 140 7.02 2.25 -5.68
CA GLY A 140 7.64 2.54 -6.96
C GLY A 140 7.87 1.25 -7.75
N GLU A 141 8.66 1.33 -8.81
CA GLU A 141 8.98 0.17 -9.65
C GLU A 141 10.44 0.18 -10.07
N ILE A 142 11.02 -1.01 -10.13
CA ILE A 142 12.32 -1.23 -10.77
C ILE A 142 12.14 -2.33 -11.81
N MET A 143 12.56 -2.02 -13.03
CA MET A 143 12.57 -2.95 -14.14
C MET A 143 14.02 -3.25 -14.50
N ILE A 144 14.33 -4.52 -14.71
CA ILE A 144 15.68 -5.01 -14.88
C ILE A 144 15.74 -5.82 -16.16
N PHE A 145 16.49 -5.35 -17.14
CA PHE A 145 16.86 -6.11 -18.33
C PHE A 145 18.25 -6.69 -18.10
N VAL A 146 18.39 -8.01 -18.23
CA VAL A 146 19.66 -8.70 -18.02
C VAL A 146 19.98 -9.55 -19.22
N GLY A 147 21.10 -9.26 -19.86
CA GLY A 147 21.71 -10.08 -20.92
C GLY A 147 23.01 -10.72 -20.43
N ALA A 148 23.74 -11.33 -21.35
CA ALA A 148 25.03 -11.94 -21.06
C ALA A 148 26.12 -10.91 -20.70
N ASP A 149 26.08 -9.74 -21.35
CA ASP A 149 27.08 -8.68 -21.32
C ASP A 149 26.56 -7.35 -20.77
N PHE A 150 25.30 -7.29 -20.30
CA PHE A 150 24.71 -6.05 -19.79
C PHE A 150 23.63 -6.24 -18.74
N VAL A 151 23.42 -5.17 -17.95
CA VAL A 151 22.24 -4.92 -17.13
C VAL A 151 21.74 -3.51 -17.45
N VAL A 152 20.46 -3.38 -17.75
CA VAL A 152 19.78 -2.07 -17.81
C VAL A 152 18.70 -2.06 -16.74
N THR A 153 18.77 -1.08 -15.85
CA THR A 153 17.75 -0.88 -14.80
C THR A 153 16.99 0.40 -15.06
N VAL A 154 15.65 0.33 -14.96
CA VAL A 154 14.76 1.48 -15.10
C VAL A 154 13.99 1.64 -13.79
N GLY A 155 14.13 2.78 -13.15
CA GLY A 155 13.42 3.11 -11.91
C GLY A 155 12.30 4.11 -12.13
N HIS A 156 11.14 3.86 -11.52
CA HIS A 156 10.02 4.78 -11.46
C HIS A 156 9.62 5.03 -10.01
N GLY A 157 9.35 6.31 -9.69
CA GLY A 157 9.02 6.74 -8.33
C GLY A 157 10.24 7.06 -7.46
N GLU A 158 10.01 7.72 -6.32
CA GLU A 158 11.06 8.28 -5.47
C GLU A 158 11.96 7.22 -4.79
N HIS A 159 11.50 5.97 -4.66
CA HIS A 159 12.19 4.88 -3.95
C HIS A 159 12.82 3.86 -4.92
N SER A 160 13.14 4.29 -6.11
CA SER A 160 13.79 3.46 -7.14
C SER A 160 15.30 3.67 -7.25
N ASP A 161 15.93 4.42 -6.33
CA ASP A 161 17.37 4.68 -6.35
C ASP A 161 18.18 3.44 -5.96
N LEU A 162 18.99 2.96 -6.88
CA LEU A 162 19.87 1.80 -6.73
C LEU A 162 21.30 2.16 -6.33
N ALA A 163 21.60 3.42 -6.00
CA ALA A 163 22.96 3.84 -5.65
C ALA A 163 23.51 3.08 -4.42
N ALA A 164 22.66 2.77 -3.45
CA ALA A 164 23.07 1.97 -2.27
C ALA A 164 23.38 0.52 -2.65
N VAL A 165 22.55 -0.10 -3.50
CA VAL A 165 22.75 -1.46 -4.02
C VAL A 165 24.05 -1.54 -4.81
N ARG A 166 24.30 -0.55 -5.68
CA ARG A 166 25.52 -0.45 -6.46
C ARG A 166 26.77 -0.38 -5.57
N ARG A 167 26.79 0.50 -4.58
CA ARG A 167 27.89 0.60 -3.62
C ARG A 167 28.12 -0.70 -2.85
N ARG A 168 27.06 -1.41 -2.46
CA ARG A 168 27.16 -2.72 -1.79
C ARG A 168 27.83 -3.76 -2.70
N LEU A 169 27.45 -3.81 -3.97
CA LEU A 169 28.05 -4.70 -4.96
C LEU A 169 29.50 -4.35 -5.25
N GLU A 170 29.84 -3.08 -5.43
CA GLU A 170 31.21 -2.61 -5.67
C GLU A 170 32.15 -2.88 -4.47
N ALA A 171 31.61 -2.98 -3.26
CA ALA A 171 32.33 -3.41 -2.07
C ALA A 171 32.54 -4.95 -1.98
N ALA A 172 31.87 -5.72 -2.87
CA ALA A 172 31.94 -7.18 -2.91
C ALA A 172 32.36 -7.69 -4.32
N PRO A 173 33.62 -7.53 -4.74
CA PRO A 173 34.07 -7.89 -6.09
C PRO A 173 33.77 -9.33 -6.50
N ALA A 174 33.87 -10.28 -5.55
CA ALA A 174 33.54 -11.68 -5.81
C ALA A 174 32.11 -11.91 -6.28
N SER A 175 31.16 -11.07 -5.83
CA SER A 175 29.78 -11.12 -6.30
C SER A 175 29.65 -10.57 -7.71
N LEU A 176 30.36 -9.50 -8.04
CA LEU A 176 30.39 -8.93 -9.39
C LEU A 176 31.07 -9.84 -10.42
N GLU A 177 32.01 -10.69 -10.01
CA GLU A 177 32.63 -11.72 -10.88
C GLU A 177 31.61 -12.77 -11.38
N LEU A 178 30.46 -12.93 -10.70
CA LEU A 178 29.37 -13.80 -11.14
C LEU A 178 28.61 -13.20 -12.36
N GLY A 179 28.87 -11.93 -12.69
CA GLY A 179 28.36 -11.28 -13.89
C GLY A 179 27.02 -10.56 -13.72
N PRO A 180 26.30 -10.26 -14.82
CA PRO A 180 25.10 -9.42 -14.83
C PRO A 180 23.97 -9.94 -13.94
N TYR A 181 23.80 -11.26 -13.85
CA TYR A 181 22.75 -11.88 -13.05
C TYR A 181 22.97 -11.70 -11.53
N ALA A 182 24.19 -11.43 -11.08
CA ALA A 182 24.48 -11.05 -9.69
C ALA A 182 23.89 -9.68 -9.35
N VAL A 183 23.90 -8.75 -10.31
CA VAL A 183 23.26 -7.45 -10.15
C VAL A 183 21.74 -7.63 -9.98
N MET A 184 21.11 -8.41 -10.86
CA MET A 184 19.67 -8.72 -10.76
C MET A 184 19.32 -9.35 -9.40
N HIS A 185 20.11 -10.33 -8.95
CA HIS A 185 19.94 -10.95 -7.64
C HIS A 185 20.00 -9.92 -6.52
N THR A 186 21.07 -9.10 -6.48
CA THR A 186 21.26 -8.16 -5.35
C THR A 186 20.19 -7.07 -5.31
N ILE A 187 19.67 -6.66 -6.48
CA ILE A 187 18.53 -5.74 -6.52
C ILE A 187 17.28 -6.43 -5.99
N ALA A 188 16.99 -7.67 -6.42
CA ALA A 188 15.83 -8.43 -5.95
C ALA A 188 15.90 -8.70 -4.44
N ASP A 189 17.07 -9.09 -3.92
CA ASP A 189 17.36 -9.28 -2.50
C ASP A 189 17.05 -8.01 -1.69
N HIS A 190 17.60 -6.89 -2.12
CA HIS A 190 17.39 -5.61 -1.45
C HIS A 190 15.93 -5.19 -1.41
N ILE A 191 15.19 -5.40 -2.52
CA ILE A 191 13.77 -5.05 -2.60
C ILE A 191 12.94 -5.97 -1.70
N VAL A 192 13.22 -7.27 -1.70
CA VAL A 192 12.50 -8.24 -0.87
C VAL A 192 12.80 -8.05 0.61
N ASP A 193 14.03 -7.68 0.98
CA ASP A 193 14.36 -7.27 2.35
C ASP A 193 13.52 -6.07 2.79
N SER A 194 13.31 -5.08 1.89
CA SER A 194 12.45 -3.94 2.20
C SER A 194 10.99 -4.35 2.43
N TYR A 195 10.49 -5.42 1.81
CA TYR A 195 9.15 -5.95 2.09
C TYR A 195 9.04 -6.50 3.52
N LEU A 196 10.07 -7.19 4.00
CA LEU A 196 10.11 -7.67 5.38
C LEU A 196 10.13 -6.51 6.37
N ASP A 197 10.95 -5.49 6.12
CA ASP A 197 11.00 -4.28 6.95
C ASP A 197 9.64 -3.57 7.02
N VAL A 198 8.96 -3.43 5.87
CA VAL A 198 7.62 -2.82 5.81
C VAL A 198 6.59 -3.69 6.56
N THR A 199 6.67 -5.01 6.43
CA THR A 199 5.75 -5.90 7.17
C THR A 199 5.95 -5.80 8.67
N ASP A 200 7.18 -5.69 9.18
CA ASP A 200 7.47 -5.53 10.62
C ASP A 200 6.88 -4.21 11.19
N LEU A 201 6.91 -3.13 10.40
CA LEU A 201 6.30 -1.85 10.78
C LEU A 201 4.78 -1.90 10.78
N ILE A 202 4.16 -2.55 9.79
CA ILE A 202 2.71 -2.75 9.73
C ILE A 202 2.23 -3.63 10.90
N GLU A 203 2.98 -4.65 11.28
CA GLU A 203 2.67 -5.48 12.45
C GLU A 203 2.58 -4.61 13.72
N THR A 204 3.53 -3.70 13.89
CA THR A 204 3.52 -2.75 15.02
C THR A 204 2.27 -1.85 15.02
N ASP A 205 1.80 -1.41 13.84
CA ASP A 205 0.58 -0.60 13.74
C ASP A 205 -0.67 -1.44 14.06
N ILE A 206 -0.71 -2.69 13.61
CA ILE A 206 -1.82 -3.62 13.90
C ILE A 206 -1.91 -3.88 15.40
N ASP A 207 -0.78 -4.15 16.06
CA ASP A 207 -0.71 -4.39 17.51
C ASP A 207 -1.20 -3.16 18.29
N ALA A 208 -0.80 -1.96 17.86
CA ALA A 208 -1.27 -0.72 18.49
C ALA A 208 -2.79 -0.50 18.33
N MET A 209 -3.33 -0.80 17.12
CA MET A 209 -4.77 -0.74 16.87
C MET A 209 -5.54 -1.78 17.70
N GLU A 210 -5.00 -2.99 17.86
CA GLU A 210 -5.58 -4.04 18.70
C GLU A 210 -5.66 -3.59 20.14
N GLU A 211 -4.57 -3.07 20.71
CA GLU A 211 -4.54 -2.54 22.09
C GLU A 211 -5.57 -1.41 22.27
N GLU A 212 -5.69 -0.51 21.29
CA GLU A 212 -6.68 0.58 21.33
C GLU A 212 -8.11 0.05 21.33
N ILE A 213 -8.46 -0.90 20.47
CA ILE A 213 -9.80 -1.48 20.37
C ILE A 213 -10.21 -2.15 21.70
N PHE A 214 -9.29 -2.88 22.33
CA PHE A 214 -9.59 -3.58 23.58
C PHE A 214 -9.46 -2.71 24.83
N SER A 215 -8.93 -1.48 24.72
CA SER A 215 -8.91 -0.56 25.84
C SER A 215 -10.32 -0.07 26.21
N THR A 216 -10.53 0.21 27.51
CA THR A 216 -11.84 0.63 28.03
C THR A 216 -12.19 2.09 27.75
N GLN A 217 -11.22 2.91 27.38
CA GLN A 217 -11.38 4.38 27.28
C GLN A 217 -11.19 4.94 25.85
N ALA A 218 -10.70 4.17 24.90
CA ALA A 218 -10.41 4.67 23.56
C ALA A 218 -11.67 4.79 22.69
N LYS A 219 -11.71 5.84 21.91
CA LYS A 219 -12.64 5.95 20.79
C LYS A 219 -12.14 5.04 19.68
N THR A 220 -12.88 4.00 19.38
CA THR A 220 -12.53 3.08 18.28
C THR A 220 -12.61 3.81 16.95
N ASP A 221 -11.47 4.04 16.32
CA ASP A 221 -11.38 4.60 14.98
C ASP A 221 -11.39 3.49 13.92
N ILE A 222 -12.58 3.17 13.45
CA ILE A 222 -12.78 2.13 12.42
C ILE A 222 -12.19 2.59 11.07
N GLU A 223 -12.11 3.89 10.81
CA GLU A 223 -11.60 4.43 9.54
C GLU A 223 -10.10 4.12 9.38
N SER A 224 -9.32 4.27 10.44
CA SER A 224 -7.89 3.94 10.43
C SER A 224 -7.64 2.45 10.15
N ILE A 225 -8.49 1.55 10.69
CA ILE A 225 -8.38 0.11 10.40
C ILE A 225 -8.63 -0.17 8.92
N TYR A 226 -9.65 0.47 8.32
CA TYR A 226 -9.93 0.32 6.89
C TYR A 226 -8.82 0.89 6.01
N GLN A 227 -8.19 1.98 6.42
CA GLN A 227 -7.04 2.55 5.70
C GLN A 227 -5.88 1.56 5.70
N LEU A 228 -5.45 1.08 6.85
CA LEU A 228 -4.36 0.09 6.93
C LEU A 228 -4.71 -1.20 6.17
N LYS A 229 -5.96 -1.65 6.23
CA LYS A 229 -6.41 -2.81 5.44
C LYS A 229 -6.28 -2.59 3.94
N ARG A 230 -6.56 -1.39 3.45
CA ARG A 230 -6.39 -1.05 2.03
C ARG A 230 -4.91 -1.12 1.62
N GLU A 231 -4.02 -0.58 2.44
CA GLU A 231 -2.57 -0.65 2.21
C GLU A 231 -2.07 -2.12 2.18
N VAL A 232 -2.51 -2.94 3.14
CA VAL A 232 -2.18 -4.38 3.18
C VAL A 232 -2.66 -5.11 1.92
N VAL A 233 -3.82 -4.77 1.36
CA VAL A 233 -4.31 -5.34 0.10
C VAL A 233 -3.44 -4.90 -1.08
N GLU A 234 -2.96 -3.67 -1.12
CA GLU A 234 -2.05 -3.17 -2.15
C GLU A 234 -0.68 -3.86 -2.06
N LEU A 235 -0.13 -4.01 -0.86
CA LEU A 235 1.08 -4.80 -0.60
C LEU A 235 0.95 -6.23 -1.11
N ARG A 236 -0.16 -6.88 -0.81
CA ARG A 236 -0.41 -8.25 -1.28
C ARG A 236 -0.39 -8.35 -2.80
N ARG A 237 -0.95 -7.36 -3.51
CA ARG A 237 -0.93 -7.33 -4.98
C ARG A 237 0.46 -7.13 -5.56
N ALA A 238 1.33 -6.45 -4.83
CA ALA A 238 2.68 -6.18 -5.24
C ALA A 238 3.66 -7.33 -4.90
N VAL A 239 3.46 -8.05 -3.78
CA VAL A 239 4.39 -9.10 -3.32
C VAL A 239 3.98 -10.49 -3.82
N ALA A 240 2.70 -10.85 -3.73
CA ALA A 240 2.26 -12.22 -3.99
C ALA A 240 2.62 -12.77 -5.40
N PRO A 241 2.55 -11.99 -6.49
CA PRO A 241 2.93 -12.51 -7.81
C PRO A 241 4.42 -12.82 -7.92
N LEU A 242 5.27 -12.10 -7.18
CA LEU A 242 6.72 -12.22 -7.29
C LEU A 242 7.25 -13.61 -6.92
N ALA A 243 6.64 -14.28 -5.94
CA ALA A 243 7.04 -15.63 -5.54
C ALA A 243 7.00 -16.63 -6.72
N THR A 244 5.95 -16.57 -7.55
CA THR A 244 5.83 -17.41 -8.73
C THR A 244 6.91 -17.09 -9.76
N GLU A 245 7.21 -15.84 -9.97
CA GLU A 245 8.21 -15.39 -10.94
C GLU A 245 9.64 -15.76 -10.50
N LEU A 246 9.97 -15.60 -9.23
CA LEU A 246 11.27 -16.03 -8.69
C LEU A 246 11.46 -17.54 -8.73
N GLN A 247 10.38 -18.31 -8.54
CA GLN A 247 10.44 -19.77 -8.69
C GLN A 247 10.82 -20.17 -10.11
N ARG A 248 10.34 -19.46 -11.14
CA ARG A 248 10.67 -19.69 -12.54
C ARG A 248 12.15 -19.45 -12.85
N ILE A 249 12.79 -18.47 -12.22
CA ILE A 249 14.24 -18.25 -12.36
C ILE A 249 15.02 -19.52 -11.97
N SER A 250 14.60 -20.17 -10.91
CA SER A 250 15.27 -21.35 -10.40
C SER A 250 15.05 -22.63 -11.20
N GLY A 251 13.92 -22.72 -11.96
CA GLY A 251 13.48 -23.95 -12.63
C GLY A 251 13.46 -23.92 -14.15
N GLU A 252 13.20 -22.74 -14.77
CA GLU A 252 12.95 -22.65 -16.22
C GLU A 252 14.11 -21.98 -17.00
N HIS A 253 15.06 -21.32 -16.31
CA HIS A 253 16.11 -20.51 -16.95
C HIS A 253 17.53 -20.97 -16.57
N ASP A 254 17.71 -22.27 -16.47
CA ASP A 254 19.00 -22.90 -16.10
C ASP A 254 20.09 -22.75 -17.16
N ASP A 255 19.69 -22.48 -18.39
CA ASP A 255 20.58 -22.17 -19.49
C ASP A 255 21.15 -20.73 -19.49
N LEU A 256 20.49 -19.79 -18.82
CA LEU A 256 20.90 -18.39 -18.74
C LEU A 256 21.51 -18.02 -17.39
N VAL A 257 20.98 -18.58 -16.32
CA VAL A 257 21.35 -18.17 -14.96
C VAL A 257 22.27 -19.24 -14.32
N ASP A 258 23.47 -18.80 -13.91
CA ASP A 258 24.43 -19.69 -13.23
C ASP A 258 23.83 -20.36 -12.00
N VAL A 259 24.32 -21.60 -11.72
CA VAL A 259 23.84 -22.41 -10.59
C VAL A 259 24.00 -21.71 -9.24
N GLU A 260 25.03 -20.90 -9.09
CA GLU A 260 25.29 -20.15 -7.85
C GLU A 260 24.26 -19.03 -7.67
N ILE A 261 23.98 -18.26 -8.71
CA ILE A 261 22.95 -17.21 -8.68
C ILE A 261 21.57 -17.84 -8.41
N ARG A 262 21.26 -19.00 -9.01
CA ARG A 262 20.00 -19.71 -8.73
C ARG A 262 19.86 -20.13 -7.28
N ARG A 263 20.97 -20.44 -6.58
CA ARG A 263 20.96 -20.69 -5.13
C ARG A 263 20.64 -19.45 -4.33
N TYR A 264 21.22 -18.31 -4.67
CA TYR A 264 20.91 -17.04 -4.03
C TYR A 264 19.46 -16.60 -4.31
N MET A 265 18.96 -16.80 -5.52
CA MET A 265 17.55 -16.51 -5.86
C MET A 265 16.54 -17.37 -5.08
N ARG A 266 16.91 -18.55 -4.59
CA ARG A 266 16.04 -19.34 -3.70
C ARG A 266 15.88 -18.69 -2.33
N ASP A 267 16.93 -18.07 -1.81
CA ASP A 267 16.85 -17.32 -0.56
C ASP A 267 15.91 -16.11 -0.70
N VAL A 268 16.03 -15.37 -1.80
CA VAL A 268 15.10 -14.28 -2.14
C VAL A 268 13.65 -14.78 -2.27
N LEU A 269 13.46 -15.97 -2.87
CA LEU A 269 12.14 -16.61 -2.96
C LEU A 269 11.58 -16.94 -1.57
N ASP A 270 12.40 -17.53 -0.68
CA ASP A 270 11.98 -17.89 0.68
C ASP A 270 11.56 -16.63 1.47
N HIS A 271 12.31 -15.54 1.35
CA HIS A 271 11.96 -14.24 1.94
C HIS A 271 10.67 -13.67 1.35
N THR A 272 10.48 -13.78 0.03
CA THR A 272 9.25 -13.34 -0.64
C THR A 272 8.02 -14.12 -0.17
N ILE A 273 8.14 -15.43 -0.01
CA ILE A 273 7.07 -16.28 0.52
C ILE A 273 6.73 -15.86 1.95
N LYS A 274 7.75 -15.67 2.79
CA LYS A 274 7.56 -15.22 4.18
C LYS A 274 6.85 -13.87 4.26
N ALA A 275 7.23 -12.90 3.44
CA ALA A 275 6.56 -11.60 3.36
C ALA A 275 5.10 -11.75 2.91
N SER A 276 4.84 -12.58 1.88
CA SER A 276 3.51 -12.84 1.37
C SER A 276 2.58 -13.49 2.40
N GLU A 277 3.10 -14.46 3.17
CA GLU A 277 2.34 -15.12 4.24
C GLU A 277 2.00 -14.15 5.37
N ARG A 278 2.95 -13.29 5.79
CA ARG A 278 2.69 -12.24 6.78
C ARG A 278 1.61 -11.27 6.31
N ILE A 279 1.72 -10.75 5.08
CA ILE A 279 0.73 -9.85 4.50
C ILE A 279 -0.67 -10.50 4.47
N ALA A 280 -0.75 -11.80 4.15
CA ALA A 280 -2.02 -12.53 4.17
C ALA A 280 -2.59 -12.63 5.58
N SER A 281 -1.76 -12.91 6.59
CA SER A 281 -2.21 -12.97 8.00
C SER A 281 -2.69 -11.61 8.51
N TYR A 282 -2.05 -10.50 8.09
CA TYR A 282 -2.49 -9.17 8.46
C TYR A 282 -3.86 -8.79 7.88
N ASP A 283 -4.17 -9.22 6.64
CA ASP A 283 -5.52 -9.01 6.07
C ASP A 283 -6.61 -9.73 6.89
N GLU A 284 -6.32 -10.93 7.41
CA GLU A 284 -7.23 -11.68 8.30
C GLU A 284 -7.35 -11.02 9.68
N LEU A 285 -6.23 -10.58 10.28
CA LEU A 285 -6.24 -9.87 11.56
C LEU A 285 -7.02 -8.57 11.47
N LEU A 286 -6.76 -7.74 10.47
CA LEU A 286 -7.49 -6.49 10.26
C LEU A 286 -8.99 -6.71 10.02
N SER A 287 -9.37 -7.81 9.35
CA SER A 287 -10.78 -8.17 9.21
C SER A 287 -11.42 -8.47 10.57
N SER A 288 -10.73 -9.22 11.42
CA SER A 288 -11.18 -9.54 12.78
C SER A 288 -11.25 -8.30 13.67
N LEU A 289 -10.31 -7.36 13.52
CA LEU A 289 -10.33 -6.09 14.23
C LEU A 289 -11.51 -5.21 13.82
N VAL A 290 -11.87 -5.16 12.53
CA VAL A 290 -13.09 -4.46 12.05
C VAL A 290 -14.34 -5.06 12.69
N GLU A 291 -14.44 -6.39 12.77
CA GLU A 291 -15.58 -7.06 13.39
C GLU A 291 -15.66 -6.74 14.90
N ALA A 292 -14.53 -6.81 15.60
CA ALA A 292 -14.45 -6.48 17.04
C ALA A 292 -14.80 -5.01 17.30
N ALA A 293 -14.28 -4.07 16.49
CA ALA A 293 -14.56 -2.66 16.58
C ALA A 293 -16.05 -2.35 16.37
N THR A 294 -16.65 -2.96 15.35
CA THR A 294 -18.09 -2.82 15.06
C THR A 294 -18.93 -3.39 16.19
N GLY A 295 -18.56 -4.55 16.73
CA GLY A 295 -19.20 -5.15 17.90
C GLY A 295 -19.16 -4.24 19.13
N LYS A 296 -18.01 -3.63 19.41
CA LYS A 296 -17.85 -2.67 20.53
C LYS A 296 -18.74 -1.46 20.38
N VAL A 297 -18.82 -0.87 19.16
CA VAL A 297 -19.73 0.24 18.88
C VAL A 297 -21.18 -0.15 19.10
N ALA A 298 -21.60 -1.33 18.63
CA ALA A 298 -22.96 -1.85 18.84
C ALA A 298 -23.27 -2.08 20.31
N MET A 299 -22.32 -2.60 21.08
CA MET A 299 -22.46 -2.74 22.54
C MET A 299 -22.63 -1.39 23.23
N GLN A 300 -21.83 -0.39 22.86
CA GLN A 300 -21.92 0.95 23.40
C GLN A 300 -23.28 1.61 23.07
N GLN A 301 -23.76 1.47 21.86
CA GLN A 301 -25.10 1.94 21.46
C GLN A 301 -26.20 1.29 22.31
N ASN A 302 -26.10 -0.01 22.61
CA ASN A 302 -27.06 -0.69 23.50
C ASN A 302 -27.04 -0.11 24.93
N VAL A 303 -25.85 0.18 25.46
CA VAL A 303 -25.69 0.82 26.77
C VAL A 303 -26.33 2.21 26.77
N ASP A 304 -26.06 3.01 25.74
CA ASP A 304 -26.61 4.35 25.63
C ASP A 304 -28.14 4.34 25.44
N MET A 305 -28.68 3.42 24.66
CA MET A 305 -30.13 3.22 24.53
C MET A 305 -30.80 2.85 25.86
N ARG A 306 -30.16 1.99 26.70
CA ARG A 306 -30.66 1.67 28.06
C ARG A 306 -30.68 2.92 28.93
N LYS A 307 -29.60 3.73 28.90
CA LYS A 307 -29.53 4.99 29.68
C LYS A 307 -30.63 5.95 29.25
N ILE A 308 -30.80 6.17 27.91
CA ILE A 308 -31.85 7.04 27.39
C ILE A 308 -33.24 6.53 27.83
N SER A 309 -33.49 5.24 27.68
CA SER A 309 -34.78 4.62 28.07
C SER A 309 -35.07 4.79 29.57
N ALA A 310 -34.03 4.63 30.42
CA ALA A 310 -34.17 4.83 31.87
C ALA A 310 -34.52 6.28 32.22
N TRP A 311 -33.84 7.26 31.60
CA TRP A 311 -34.16 8.68 31.83
C TRP A 311 -35.56 9.06 31.32
N VAL A 312 -35.96 8.54 30.15
CA VAL A 312 -37.30 8.76 29.61
C VAL A 312 -38.36 8.17 30.55
N ALA A 313 -38.15 6.96 31.08
CA ALA A 313 -39.09 6.34 32.00
C ALA A 313 -39.21 7.14 33.31
N ILE A 314 -38.10 7.65 33.88
CA ILE A 314 -38.10 8.49 35.07
C ILE A 314 -38.86 9.79 34.83
N ALA A 315 -38.73 10.42 33.65
CA ALA A 315 -39.42 11.66 33.32
C ALA A 315 -40.91 11.44 32.95
N ALA A 316 -41.24 10.29 32.37
CA ALA A 316 -42.61 9.98 31.96
C ALA A 316 -43.56 9.73 33.16
N ALA A 317 -43.07 9.14 34.26
CA ALA A 317 -43.88 8.82 35.39
C ALA A 317 -44.53 10.06 36.08
N PRO A 318 -43.80 11.12 36.43
CA PRO A 318 -44.39 12.36 36.96
C PRO A 318 -45.25 13.09 35.92
N THR A 319 -44.84 13.06 34.61
CA THR A 319 -45.61 13.68 33.56
C THR A 319 -46.99 13.04 33.38
N ALA A 320 -47.09 11.71 33.45
CA ALA A 320 -48.31 10.97 33.37
C ALA A 320 -49.25 11.30 34.59
N LEU A 321 -48.66 11.33 35.81
CA LEU A 321 -49.43 11.73 37.00
C LEU A 321 -49.92 13.17 36.93
N ALA A 322 -49.04 14.10 36.51
CA ALA A 322 -49.46 15.51 36.33
C ALA A 322 -50.55 15.65 35.22
N GLY A 323 -50.42 14.85 34.14
CA GLY A 323 -51.48 14.80 33.09
C GLY A 323 -52.81 14.32 33.61
N ILE A 324 -52.84 13.27 34.42
CA ILE A 324 -54.06 12.76 35.05
C ILE A 324 -54.72 13.84 35.94
N TYR A 325 -53.95 14.46 36.84
CA TYR A 325 -54.45 15.52 37.71
C TYR A 325 -54.68 16.86 36.99
N GLY A 326 -54.18 17.04 35.79
CA GLY A 326 -54.47 18.17 34.91
C GLY A 326 -55.77 18.02 34.08
N MET A 327 -56.46 16.89 34.18
CA MET A 327 -57.74 16.67 33.48
C MET A 327 -58.89 17.36 34.24
N ASN A 328 -59.83 17.99 33.50
CA ASN A 328 -60.98 18.72 34.06
C ASN A 328 -62.18 17.79 34.33
N PHE A 329 -62.04 16.83 35.25
CA PHE A 329 -63.17 16.02 35.72
C PHE A 329 -63.78 16.62 36.97
N GLU A 330 -65.14 16.69 37.03
CA GLU A 330 -65.88 17.25 38.19
C GLU A 330 -65.76 16.41 39.48
N ASN A 331 -65.53 15.07 39.37
CA ASN A 331 -65.42 14.13 40.48
C ASN A 331 -64.05 13.44 40.50
N MET A 332 -62.96 14.17 40.83
CA MET A 332 -61.61 13.59 40.97
C MET A 332 -61.35 13.28 42.46
N PRO A 333 -60.97 12.04 42.82
CA PRO A 333 -60.63 11.70 44.23
C PRO A 333 -59.49 12.56 44.73
N GLY A 334 -59.68 13.26 45.83
CA GLY A 334 -58.68 14.03 46.54
C GLY A 334 -58.59 15.50 46.22
N LEU A 335 -59.38 16.07 45.27
CA LEU A 335 -59.35 17.51 44.99
C LEU A 335 -59.79 18.38 46.17
N ASP A 336 -60.69 17.87 47.00
CA ASP A 336 -61.21 18.59 48.17
C ASP A 336 -60.33 18.51 49.40
N TRP A 337 -59.20 17.75 49.30
CA TRP A 337 -58.28 17.56 50.44
C TRP A 337 -57.14 18.59 50.43
N ALA A 338 -56.99 19.36 51.50
CA ALA A 338 -56.03 20.46 51.60
C ALA A 338 -54.53 20.01 51.40
N TYR A 339 -54.27 18.74 51.69
CA TYR A 339 -52.88 18.19 51.50
C TYR A 339 -52.74 17.36 50.23
N ALA A 340 -53.69 17.35 49.35
CA ALA A 340 -53.61 16.58 48.10
C ALA A 340 -52.40 16.95 47.23
N TYR A 341 -52.17 18.23 47.01
CA TYR A 341 -51.08 18.72 46.19
C TYR A 341 -49.70 18.31 46.73
N PRO A 342 -49.30 18.57 48.01
CA PRO A 342 -48.03 18.13 48.54
C PRO A 342 -47.91 16.60 48.57
N THR A 343 -48.99 15.86 48.77
CA THR A 343 -49.00 14.38 48.76
C THR A 343 -48.66 13.86 47.34
N VAL A 344 -49.25 14.40 46.29
CA VAL A 344 -48.94 14.01 44.91
C VAL A 344 -47.50 14.31 44.56
N LEU A 345 -46.96 15.46 44.96
CA LEU A 345 -45.52 15.77 44.76
C LEU A 345 -44.59 14.77 45.48
N VAL A 346 -44.92 14.39 46.71
CA VAL A 346 -44.16 13.38 47.44
C VAL A 346 -44.22 12.02 46.75
N VAL A 347 -45.42 11.60 46.29
CA VAL A 347 -45.61 10.34 45.55
C VAL A 347 -44.79 10.35 44.27
N MET A 348 -44.84 11.45 43.50
CA MET A 348 -44.00 11.61 42.29
C MET A 348 -42.51 11.48 42.63
N ALA A 349 -42.03 12.14 43.68
CA ALA A 349 -40.63 12.08 44.10
C ALA A 349 -40.23 10.64 44.50
N VAL A 350 -41.09 9.96 45.27
CA VAL A 350 -40.85 8.56 45.66
C VAL A 350 -40.79 7.63 44.44
N ILE A 351 -41.71 7.77 43.49
CA ILE A 351 -41.72 6.98 42.27
C ILE A 351 -40.42 7.22 41.46
N CYS A 352 -40.04 8.47 41.24
CA CYS A 352 -38.79 8.80 40.57
C CYS A 352 -37.56 8.21 41.29
N LEU A 353 -37.52 8.29 42.63
CA LEU A 353 -36.42 7.73 43.41
C LEU A 353 -36.38 6.21 43.34
N LEU A 354 -37.52 5.54 43.37
CA LEU A 354 -37.61 4.08 43.23
C LEU A 354 -37.16 3.64 41.82
N LEU A 355 -37.64 4.31 40.77
CA LEU A 355 -37.21 4.04 39.38
C LEU A 355 -35.70 4.26 39.25
N TYR A 356 -35.18 5.39 39.70
CA TYR A 356 -33.74 5.68 39.65
C TYR A 356 -32.92 4.60 40.36
N ARG A 357 -33.33 4.19 41.60
CA ARG A 357 -32.65 3.11 42.32
C ARG A 357 -32.71 1.77 41.60
N THR A 358 -33.87 1.46 40.98
CA THR A 358 -34.05 0.21 40.23
C THR A 358 -33.18 0.19 39.00
N PHE A 359 -33.15 1.26 38.19
CA PHE A 359 -32.32 1.36 37.03
C PHE A 359 -30.82 1.36 37.36
N ARG A 360 -30.41 2.07 38.39
CA ARG A 360 -29.02 2.06 38.88
C ARG A 360 -28.58 0.69 39.38
N ARG A 361 -29.47 -0.07 40.06
CA ARG A 361 -29.18 -1.43 40.54
C ARG A 361 -29.05 -2.45 39.40
N ASN A 362 -29.63 -2.18 38.26
CA ASN A 362 -29.61 -3.04 37.07
C ASN A 362 -28.61 -2.54 36.02
N ASP A 363 -27.68 -1.63 36.36
CA ASP A 363 -26.65 -1.06 35.47
C ASP A 363 -27.22 -0.38 34.23
N TRP A 364 -28.42 0.25 34.35
CA TRP A 364 -29.01 1.05 33.26
C TRP A 364 -28.62 2.54 33.37
N LEU A 365 -28.14 2.99 34.51
CA LEU A 365 -27.71 4.37 34.80
C LEU A 365 -26.37 4.39 35.55
#